data_f777353676ce3688f15f6fa82b1705a8
#
_entry.id   f777353676ce3688f15f6fa82b1705a8
#
_cell.length_a   1.000
_cell.length_b   1.000
_cell.length_c   1.000
_cell.angle_alpha   90.00
_cell.angle_beta   90.00
_cell.angle_gamma   90.00
#
_symmetry.space_group_name_H-M   'P 1'
#
loop_
_entity.id
_entity.type
_entity.pdbx_description
1 polymer ?
#
loop_
_entity_poly.entity_id
_entity_poly.type
_entity_poly.pdbx_seq_one_letter_code
_entity_poly.pdbx_strand_id
1 'polypeptide(L)'
;MRNRLLALLLAGATTAAAPAAAQDLRAAIRADMPDLMTLYRDLHAHPELSMQETRSAARMAEEARRAGFTVTTGVGRTGVVAVMQNGPGPVLLLRADMDALPVEEQTGLPFASHVRGTSLTGVESGVMHACGHDTHMTTWVATGRRMAAMRSQWSGTLVMIAQPGEEIGAGAKAMLDDGLYTRFPHPTHAIAFHDSASLPAGVIGYTIGPALAGTDSVDIDVRGVGGHGAYPHTTRDPIVLASRIVTTLQTLVSRELNPLDSAVVTVGSFHSGTKHNIIPDDARLQLTVRSFTPEIRRQLLDGIQRIARGEAIAAGMPEDKMPVVTVREGDVTPVTVNSEALTQSTAALFRRQFGDARVMRTPPVMGGEDFSRYHLADPRVESLIFWVGGVPQARWDATHGDPAQLPSLHSALWAPDAEAVISTASEAMVTAAMGVLGRHH
;
A
#
# COMPACT_ATOMS: atom_id res chain seq x y z
N MET A 1 -23.28 -61.89 -24.51
CA MET A 1 -23.75 -60.60 -25.04
C MET A 1 -24.43 -59.85 -23.88
N ARG A 2 -23.74 -58.88 -23.27
CA ARG A 2 -24.29 -58.03 -22.19
C ARG A 2 -23.89 -56.57 -22.56
N ASN A 3 -24.87 -55.85 -23.12
CA ASN A 3 -24.75 -54.42 -23.40
C ASN A 3 -24.71 -53.64 -22.07
N ARG A 4 -23.63 -52.88 -21.83
CA ARG A 4 -23.59 -51.84 -20.82
C ARG A 4 -23.84 -50.49 -21.49
N LEU A 5 -24.99 -49.90 -21.22
CA LEU A 5 -25.26 -48.51 -21.52
C LEU A 5 -24.42 -47.63 -20.56
N LEU A 6 -23.57 -46.80 -21.14
CA LEU A 6 -22.89 -45.71 -20.42
C LEU A 6 -23.82 -44.48 -20.44
N ALA A 7 -24.37 -44.13 -19.29
CA ALA A 7 -25.10 -42.87 -19.13
C ALA A 7 -24.08 -41.74 -18.89
N LEU A 8 -23.93 -40.81 -19.86
CA LEU A 8 -23.23 -39.55 -19.68
C LEU A 8 -24.14 -38.63 -18.85
N LEU A 9 -23.70 -38.34 -17.61
CA LEU A 9 -24.24 -37.24 -16.82
C LEU A 9 -23.61 -35.94 -17.31
N LEU A 10 -24.33 -35.13 -18.07
CA LEU A 10 -24.00 -33.73 -18.29
C LEU A 10 -24.27 -32.97 -16.99
N ALA A 11 -23.20 -32.59 -16.29
CA ALA A 11 -23.26 -31.61 -15.21
C ALA A 11 -23.47 -30.21 -15.84
N GLY A 12 -24.69 -29.74 -15.89
CA GLY A 12 -25.04 -28.38 -16.27
C GLY A 12 -24.56 -27.43 -15.19
N ALA A 13 -23.52 -26.64 -15.47
CA ALA A 13 -23.11 -25.52 -14.62
C ALA A 13 -24.23 -24.46 -14.70
N THR A 14 -25.03 -24.37 -13.64
CA THR A 14 -25.98 -23.27 -13.47
C THR A 14 -25.19 -22.02 -13.10
N THR A 15 -24.91 -21.16 -14.07
CA THR A 15 -24.44 -19.79 -13.80
C THR A 15 -25.59 -19.03 -13.16
N ALA A 16 -25.54 -18.80 -11.86
CA ALA A 16 -26.49 -17.92 -11.19
C ALA A 16 -26.39 -16.52 -11.80
N ALA A 17 -27.49 -16.02 -12.36
CA ALA A 17 -27.57 -14.67 -12.92
C ALA A 17 -27.35 -13.66 -11.79
N ALA A 18 -26.49 -12.67 -12.02
CA ALA A 18 -26.26 -11.58 -11.06
C ALA A 18 -27.57 -10.81 -10.82
N PRO A 19 -27.81 -10.25 -9.61
CA PRO A 19 -28.99 -9.43 -9.33
C PRO A 19 -29.11 -8.27 -10.32
N ALA A 20 -30.33 -7.86 -10.67
CA ALA A 20 -30.61 -6.81 -11.68
C ALA A 20 -29.83 -5.50 -11.36
N ALA A 21 -29.84 -5.05 -10.11
CA ALA A 21 -29.09 -3.86 -9.66
C ALA A 21 -27.58 -3.97 -9.90
N ALA A 22 -27.01 -5.19 -9.79
CA ALA A 22 -25.61 -5.45 -10.08
C ALA A 22 -25.29 -5.33 -11.58
N GLN A 23 -26.22 -5.76 -12.43
CA GLN A 23 -26.10 -5.64 -13.89
C GLN A 23 -26.15 -4.18 -14.31
N ASP A 24 -27.04 -3.37 -13.71
CA ASP A 24 -27.19 -1.93 -13.97
C ASP A 24 -25.92 -1.16 -13.57
N LEU A 25 -25.33 -1.43 -12.39
CA LEU A 25 -24.08 -0.80 -11.94
C LEU A 25 -22.93 -1.12 -12.91
N ARG A 26 -22.76 -2.38 -13.27
CA ARG A 26 -21.72 -2.83 -14.19
C ARG A 26 -21.88 -2.22 -15.59
N ALA A 27 -23.12 -2.11 -16.08
CA ALA A 27 -23.41 -1.48 -17.36
C ALA A 27 -23.08 0.02 -17.33
N ALA A 28 -23.40 0.72 -16.23
CA ALA A 28 -23.10 2.13 -16.06
C ALA A 28 -21.57 2.40 -15.99
N ILE A 29 -20.80 1.57 -15.26
CA ILE A 29 -19.34 1.67 -15.22
C ILE A 29 -18.75 1.41 -16.61
N ARG A 30 -19.23 0.41 -17.35
CA ARG A 30 -18.77 0.15 -18.72
C ARG A 30 -19.04 1.31 -19.66
N ALA A 31 -20.15 2.00 -19.50
CA ALA A 31 -20.48 3.18 -20.31
C ALA A 31 -19.51 4.34 -20.06
N ASP A 32 -19.01 4.49 -18.83
CA ASP A 32 -18.03 5.51 -18.47
C ASP A 32 -16.57 5.11 -18.86
N MET A 33 -16.31 3.86 -19.16
CA MET A 33 -14.95 3.33 -19.33
C MET A 33 -14.09 4.07 -20.36
N PRO A 34 -14.60 4.50 -21.54
CA PRO A 34 -13.78 5.26 -22.50
C PRO A 34 -13.23 6.55 -21.91
N ASP A 35 -14.03 7.28 -21.11
CA ASP A 35 -13.62 8.50 -20.44
C ASP A 35 -12.67 8.22 -19.27
N LEU A 36 -12.95 7.18 -18.49
CA LEU A 36 -12.08 6.75 -17.39
C LEU A 36 -10.70 6.31 -17.90
N MET A 37 -10.64 5.58 -19.01
CA MET A 37 -9.36 5.18 -19.61
C MET A 37 -8.60 6.38 -20.22
N THR A 38 -9.30 7.43 -20.63
CA THR A 38 -8.66 8.68 -21.03
C THR A 38 -8.03 9.37 -19.82
N LEU A 39 -8.76 9.43 -18.69
CA LEU A 39 -8.23 9.96 -17.43
C LEU A 39 -7.03 9.16 -16.93
N TYR A 40 -7.13 7.83 -16.92
CA TYR A 40 -6.04 6.93 -16.52
C TYR A 40 -4.75 7.20 -17.31
N ARG A 41 -4.85 7.23 -18.64
CA ARG A 41 -3.68 7.47 -19.50
C ARG A 41 -3.08 8.86 -19.30
N ASP A 42 -3.91 9.85 -19.02
CA ASP A 42 -3.46 11.19 -18.72
C ASP A 42 -2.70 11.27 -17.38
N LEU A 43 -3.20 10.59 -16.34
CA LEU A 43 -2.53 10.49 -15.04
C LEU A 43 -1.22 9.69 -15.15
N HIS A 44 -1.25 8.55 -15.84
CA HIS A 44 -0.08 7.71 -16.07
C HIS A 44 1.06 8.42 -16.79
N ALA A 45 0.73 9.20 -17.83
CA ALA A 45 1.71 9.95 -18.60
C ALA A 45 2.29 11.18 -17.85
N HIS A 46 1.68 11.61 -16.75
CA HIS A 46 2.06 12.81 -16.01
C HIS A 46 2.13 12.54 -14.50
N PRO A 47 2.91 11.55 -14.06
CA PRO A 47 3.04 11.22 -12.65
C PRO A 47 3.78 12.30 -11.88
N GLU A 48 3.45 12.46 -10.60
CA GLU A 48 4.08 13.43 -9.71
C GLU A 48 4.58 12.74 -8.44
N LEU A 49 5.76 13.11 -7.97
CA LEU A 49 6.37 12.52 -6.77
C LEU A 49 5.61 12.93 -5.50
N SER A 50 5.82 12.14 -4.44
CA SER A 50 5.22 12.32 -3.12
C SER A 50 5.30 13.76 -2.62
N MET A 51 4.17 14.30 -2.15
CA MET A 51 4.00 15.67 -1.69
C MET A 51 4.22 16.77 -2.76
N GLN A 52 4.20 16.38 -4.04
CA GLN A 52 4.34 17.31 -5.18
C GLN A 52 3.18 17.15 -6.19
N GLU A 53 2.12 16.44 -5.86
CA GLU A 53 1.00 16.00 -6.69
C GLU A 53 0.03 17.17 -7.02
N THR A 54 0.55 18.27 -7.57
CA THR A 54 -0.24 19.50 -7.80
C THR A 54 -1.22 19.36 -8.96
N ARG A 55 -0.79 18.73 -10.06
CA ARG A 55 -1.60 18.48 -11.24
C ARG A 55 -2.65 17.39 -10.95
N SER A 56 -2.22 16.29 -10.34
CA SER A 56 -3.08 15.19 -9.95
C SER A 56 -4.18 15.65 -9.00
N ALA A 57 -3.83 16.42 -7.95
CA ALA A 57 -4.77 17.01 -7.02
C ALA A 57 -5.78 17.96 -7.70
N ALA A 58 -5.30 18.81 -8.63
CA ALA A 58 -6.18 19.71 -9.39
C ALA A 58 -7.17 18.91 -10.24
N ARG A 59 -6.71 17.84 -10.90
CA ARG A 59 -7.55 16.97 -11.70
C ARG A 59 -8.60 16.25 -10.86
N MET A 60 -8.20 15.68 -9.72
CA MET A 60 -9.13 15.02 -8.80
C MET A 60 -10.18 15.97 -8.25
N ALA A 61 -9.76 17.21 -7.90
CA ALA A 61 -10.68 18.25 -7.44
C ALA A 61 -11.70 18.65 -8.52
N GLU A 62 -11.27 18.76 -9.78
CA GLU A 62 -12.14 19.07 -10.91
C GLU A 62 -13.20 17.97 -11.12
N GLU A 63 -12.77 16.69 -11.14
CA GLU A 63 -13.67 15.56 -11.33
C GLU A 63 -14.71 15.46 -10.18
N ALA A 64 -14.29 15.68 -8.94
CA ALA A 64 -15.21 15.68 -7.81
C ALA A 64 -16.24 16.82 -7.89
N ARG A 65 -15.82 18.04 -8.29
CA ARG A 65 -16.76 19.17 -8.51
C ARG A 65 -17.77 18.85 -9.61
N ARG A 66 -17.33 18.27 -10.72
CA ARG A 66 -18.21 17.82 -11.81
C ARG A 66 -19.24 16.80 -11.33
N ALA A 67 -18.87 15.92 -10.41
CA ALA A 67 -19.77 14.96 -9.79
C ALA A 67 -20.70 15.56 -8.70
N GLY A 68 -20.56 16.85 -8.39
CA GLY A 68 -21.42 17.56 -7.44
C GLY A 68 -20.98 17.49 -5.98
N PHE A 69 -19.71 17.19 -5.71
CA PHE A 69 -19.14 17.27 -4.36
C PHE A 69 -18.73 18.70 -3.98
N THR A 70 -18.80 19.00 -2.69
CA THR A 70 -18.12 20.15 -2.11
C THR A 70 -16.65 19.81 -1.90
N VAL A 71 -15.73 20.58 -2.53
CA VAL A 71 -14.32 20.20 -2.62
C VAL A 71 -13.43 21.23 -1.94
N THR A 72 -12.54 20.75 -1.08
CA THR A 72 -11.44 21.48 -0.46
C THR A 72 -10.12 20.89 -0.93
N THR A 73 -9.21 21.74 -1.39
CA THR A 73 -7.86 21.38 -1.86
C THR A 73 -6.80 21.87 -0.89
N GLY A 74 -5.60 21.31 -0.98
CA GLY A 74 -4.45 21.72 -0.15
C GLY A 74 -4.49 21.17 1.27
N VAL A 75 -5.28 20.13 1.53
CA VAL A 75 -5.35 19.48 2.84
C VAL A 75 -4.14 18.55 2.98
N GLY A 76 -3.32 18.76 4.00
CA GLY A 76 -2.07 18.03 4.15
C GLY A 76 -1.08 18.28 2.99
N ARG A 77 -1.02 19.52 2.49
CA ARG A 77 -0.20 20.05 1.38
C ARG A 77 -0.90 19.97 0.02
N THR A 78 -0.97 18.81 -0.63
CA THR A 78 -1.57 18.66 -1.97
C THR A 78 -2.88 17.89 -1.95
N GLY A 79 -3.29 17.33 -0.80
CA GLY A 79 -4.47 16.48 -0.67
C GLY A 79 -5.77 17.19 -1.00
N VAL A 80 -6.75 16.40 -1.43
CA VAL A 80 -8.10 16.83 -1.79
C VAL A 80 -9.12 16.14 -0.91
N VAL A 81 -10.08 16.91 -0.38
CA VAL A 81 -11.24 16.38 0.35
C VAL A 81 -12.51 16.78 -0.39
N ALA A 82 -13.30 15.80 -0.79
CA ALA A 82 -14.57 15.99 -1.47
C ALA A 82 -15.70 15.40 -0.63
N VAL A 83 -16.69 16.21 -0.27
CA VAL A 83 -17.78 15.84 0.64
C VAL A 83 -19.11 15.90 -0.08
N MET A 84 -19.92 14.83 0.08
CA MET A 84 -21.32 14.79 -0.36
C MET A 84 -22.20 14.35 0.80
N GLN A 85 -23.03 15.27 1.30
CA GLN A 85 -24.04 14.97 2.31
C GLN A 85 -25.34 14.54 1.64
N ASN A 86 -25.97 13.48 2.16
CA ASN A 86 -27.21 12.91 1.64
C ASN A 86 -28.16 12.44 2.75
N GLY A 87 -28.43 13.29 3.71
CA GLY A 87 -29.30 13.02 4.86
C GLY A 87 -28.58 12.41 6.06
N PRO A 88 -29.32 12.00 7.09
CA PRO A 88 -28.73 11.39 8.27
C PRO A 88 -28.22 9.99 7.99
N GLY A 89 -27.17 9.57 8.69
CA GLY A 89 -26.59 8.23 8.54
C GLY A 89 -25.10 8.18 8.85
N PRO A 90 -24.43 7.08 8.51
CA PRO A 90 -22.99 6.94 8.70
C PRO A 90 -22.18 7.95 7.89
N VAL A 91 -20.95 8.16 8.31
CA VAL A 91 -19.95 8.91 7.53
C VAL A 91 -18.91 7.92 7.01
N LEU A 92 -18.84 7.79 5.67
CA LEU A 92 -17.90 6.91 5.00
C LEU A 92 -16.78 7.72 4.37
N LEU A 93 -15.54 7.40 4.70
CA LEU A 93 -14.35 7.90 4.03
C LEU A 93 -13.90 6.90 2.96
N LEU A 94 -13.75 7.35 1.71
CA LEU A 94 -13.12 6.59 0.62
C LEU A 94 -11.82 7.26 0.22
N ARG A 95 -10.73 6.48 0.14
CA ARG A 95 -9.39 6.99 -0.15
C ARG A 95 -8.86 6.46 -1.50
N ALA A 96 -8.21 7.36 -2.25
CA ALA A 96 -7.18 7.04 -3.22
C ALA A 96 -5.92 7.83 -2.87
N ASP A 97 -4.76 7.22 -3.07
CA ASP A 97 -3.45 7.88 -3.10
C ASP A 97 -3.18 8.49 -4.47
N MET A 98 -2.22 9.43 -4.54
CA MET A 98 -1.98 10.20 -5.78
C MET A 98 -0.52 10.17 -6.24
N ASP A 99 0.41 9.89 -5.36
CA ASP A 99 1.82 10.04 -5.63
C ASP A 99 2.39 8.91 -6.48
N ALA A 100 3.51 9.21 -7.13
CA ALA A 100 4.29 8.29 -7.95
C ALA A 100 5.70 8.14 -7.40
N LEU A 101 6.40 7.17 -7.94
CA LEU A 101 7.73 6.73 -7.50
C LEU A 101 8.84 7.29 -8.38
N PRO A 102 10.05 7.48 -7.81
CA PRO A 102 11.26 7.86 -8.56
C PRO A 102 11.82 6.65 -9.34
N VAL A 103 11.08 6.20 -10.35
CA VAL A 103 11.37 5.04 -11.20
C VAL A 103 11.34 5.46 -12.66
N GLU A 104 12.34 5.08 -13.45
CA GLU A 104 12.38 5.24 -14.91
C GLU A 104 11.52 4.16 -15.56
N GLU A 105 10.42 4.54 -16.19
CA GLU A 105 9.47 3.59 -16.76
C GLU A 105 10.04 2.83 -17.96
N GLN A 106 9.82 1.51 -18.00
CA GLN A 106 10.28 0.59 -19.04
C GLN A 106 9.14 -0.32 -19.55
N THR A 107 7.90 0.05 -19.36
CA THR A 107 6.73 -0.78 -19.74
C THR A 107 6.56 -0.90 -21.24
N GLY A 108 7.02 0.09 -22.02
CA GLY A 108 6.80 0.17 -23.47
C GLY A 108 5.36 0.54 -23.86
N LEU A 109 4.55 1.02 -22.91
CA LEU A 109 3.21 1.50 -23.20
C LEU A 109 3.24 2.75 -24.09
N PRO A 110 2.27 2.93 -25.01
CA PRO A 110 2.24 4.10 -25.90
C PRO A 110 2.01 5.42 -25.18
N PHE A 111 1.63 5.37 -23.89
CA PHE A 111 1.42 6.50 -22.99
C PHE A 111 2.33 6.43 -21.77
N ALA A 112 3.45 5.68 -21.88
CA ALA A 112 4.44 5.58 -20.81
C ALA A 112 4.94 6.96 -20.37
N SER A 113 5.28 7.10 -19.10
CA SER A 113 5.80 8.34 -18.55
C SER A 113 7.21 8.64 -19.08
N HIS A 114 7.44 9.88 -19.43
CA HIS A 114 8.76 10.46 -19.73
C HIS A 114 9.08 11.61 -18.77
N VAL A 115 8.32 11.71 -17.68
CA VAL A 115 8.51 12.75 -16.67
C VAL A 115 9.79 12.48 -15.89
N ARG A 116 10.56 13.53 -15.65
CA ARG A 116 11.68 13.53 -14.71
C ARG A 116 11.36 14.48 -13.56
N GLY A 117 11.74 14.10 -12.36
CA GLY A 117 11.49 14.88 -11.16
C GLY A 117 12.62 14.74 -10.16
N THR A 118 12.65 15.67 -9.21
CA THR A 118 13.56 15.63 -8.06
C THR A 118 12.77 15.37 -6.80
N SER A 119 13.08 14.28 -6.10
CA SER A 119 12.42 13.92 -4.83
C SER A 119 12.72 14.95 -3.73
N LEU A 120 11.97 14.93 -2.63
CA LEU A 120 12.23 15.77 -1.46
C LEU A 120 13.62 15.55 -0.83
N THR A 121 14.25 14.42 -1.12
CA THR A 121 15.62 14.10 -0.69
C THR A 121 16.70 14.56 -1.69
N GLY A 122 16.31 15.23 -2.79
CA GLY A 122 17.22 15.75 -3.81
C GLY A 122 17.68 14.74 -4.86
N VAL A 123 17.04 13.56 -4.93
CA VAL A 123 17.34 12.54 -5.96
C VAL A 123 16.57 12.87 -7.24
N GLU A 124 17.28 13.09 -8.34
CA GLU A 124 16.71 13.25 -9.68
C GLU A 124 16.54 11.88 -10.36
N SER A 125 15.36 11.61 -10.90
CA SER A 125 15.02 10.34 -11.56
C SER A 125 13.93 10.50 -12.60
N GLY A 126 13.65 9.45 -13.38
CA GLY A 126 12.35 9.27 -14.03
C GLY A 126 11.26 9.15 -12.96
N VAL A 127 10.02 9.42 -13.33
CA VAL A 127 8.86 9.32 -12.43
C VAL A 127 7.83 8.41 -13.07
N MET A 128 7.31 7.44 -12.30
CA MET A 128 6.36 6.44 -12.79
C MET A 128 5.32 6.10 -11.71
N HIS A 129 4.06 5.91 -12.09
CA HIS A 129 3.07 5.24 -11.25
C HIS A 129 3.34 3.72 -11.14
N ALA A 130 4.50 3.38 -10.56
CA ALA A 130 4.93 2.00 -10.43
C ALA A 130 4.20 1.22 -9.31
N CYS A 131 3.34 1.89 -8.54
CA CYS A 131 2.45 1.30 -7.53
C CYS A 131 0.97 1.31 -7.95
N GLY A 132 0.64 1.81 -9.16
CA GLY A 132 -0.72 1.77 -9.71
C GLY A 132 -1.68 2.84 -9.17
N HIS A 133 -1.19 3.89 -8.50
CA HIS A 133 -2.04 4.94 -7.91
C HIS A 133 -2.88 5.71 -8.96
N ASP A 134 -2.48 5.73 -10.21
CA ASP A 134 -3.28 6.21 -11.35
C ASP A 134 -4.57 5.38 -11.54
N THR A 135 -4.54 4.06 -11.29
CA THR A 135 -5.75 3.22 -11.28
C THR A 135 -6.61 3.51 -10.05
N HIS A 136 -5.99 3.84 -8.89
CA HIS A 136 -6.69 4.22 -7.67
C HIS A 136 -7.43 5.55 -7.84
N MET A 137 -6.76 6.56 -8.37
CA MET A 137 -7.35 7.86 -8.69
C MET A 137 -8.52 7.74 -9.69
N THR A 138 -8.33 6.96 -10.75
CA THR A 138 -9.37 6.75 -11.77
C THR A 138 -10.58 6.02 -11.19
N THR A 139 -10.36 5.00 -10.36
CA THR A 139 -11.41 4.29 -9.63
C THR A 139 -12.15 5.19 -8.66
N TRP A 140 -11.43 6.08 -7.97
CA TRP A 140 -12.03 7.07 -7.08
C TRP A 140 -13.00 7.99 -7.83
N VAL A 141 -12.60 8.48 -9.02
CA VAL A 141 -13.48 9.29 -9.87
C VAL A 141 -14.73 8.51 -10.31
N ALA A 142 -14.55 7.28 -10.78
CA ALA A 142 -15.67 6.41 -11.19
C ALA A 142 -16.64 6.17 -10.03
N THR A 143 -16.11 5.87 -8.83
CA THR A 143 -16.89 5.65 -7.62
C THR A 143 -17.69 6.90 -7.25
N GLY A 144 -17.06 8.08 -7.24
CA GLY A 144 -17.71 9.35 -6.95
C GLY A 144 -18.86 9.66 -7.90
N ARG A 145 -18.64 9.47 -9.22
CA ARG A 145 -19.70 9.64 -10.26
C ARG A 145 -20.89 8.71 -10.03
N ARG A 146 -20.61 7.42 -9.70
CA ARG A 146 -21.67 6.44 -9.44
C ARG A 146 -22.44 6.72 -8.18
N MET A 147 -21.77 7.03 -7.06
CA MET A 147 -22.43 7.37 -5.80
C MET A 147 -23.29 8.65 -5.95
N ALA A 148 -22.81 9.64 -6.69
CA ALA A 148 -23.60 10.84 -7.01
C ALA A 148 -24.86 10.52 -7.82
N ALA A 149 -24.75 9.67 -8.83
CA ALA A 149 -25.91 9.23 -9.64
C ALA A 149 -26.92 8.40 -8.86
N MET A 150 -26.47 7.69 -7.81
CA MET A 150 -27.29 6.78 -6.98
C MET A 150 -27.80 7.44 -5.68
N ARG A 151 -27.80 8.78 -5.55
CA ARG A 151 -28.17 9.48 -4.31
C ARG A 151 -29.53 9.07 -3.71
N SER A 152 -30.48 8.66 -4.51
CA SER A 152 -31.78 8.18 -4.03
C SER A 152 -31.71 6.85 -3.26
N GLN A 153 -30.62 6.09 -3.42
CA GLN A 153 -30.48 4.73 -2.90
C GLN A 153 -29.68 4.65 -1.59
N TRP A 154 -29.05 5.75 -1.14
CA TRP A 154 -28.24 5.78 0.05
C TRP A 154 -28.53 7.00 0.93
N SER A 155 -28.08 6.99 2.18
CA SER A 155 -28.15 8.12 3.11
C SER A 155 -26.90 8.15 3.99
N GLY A 156 -26.59 9.33 4.55
CA GLY A 156 -25.38 9.59 5.31
C GLY A 156 -24.46 10.59 4.61
N THR A 157 -23.18 10.51 4.89
CA THR A 157 -22.17 11.41 4.30
C THR A 157 -21.06 10.60 3.67
N LEU A 158 -20.75 10.94 2.43
CA LEU A 158 -19.58 10.40 1.73
C LEU A 158 -18.46 11.45 1.74
N VAL A 159 -17.32 11.10 2.33
CA VAL A 159 -16.07 11.86 2.34
C VAL A 159 -15.09 11.12 1.45
N MET A 160 -14.74 11.69 0.33
CA MET A 160 -13.76 11.11 -0.60
C MET A 160 -12.47 11.89 -0.50
N ILE A 161 -11.35 11.22 -0.25
CA ILE A 161 -10.04 11.85 -0.18
C ILE A 161 -9.13 11.36 -1.29
N ALA A 162 -8.42 12.30 -1.94
CA ALA A 162 -7.26 12.01 -2.76
C ALA A 162 -6.03 12.41 -1.93
N GLN A 163 -5.31 11.39 -1.47
CA GLN A 163 -4.25 11.50 -0.48
C GLN A 163 -2.90 11.67 -1.15
N PRO A 164 -2.06 12.63 -0.74
CA PRO A 164 -0.68 12.75 -1.19
C PRO A 164 0.26 11.80 -0.44
N GLY A 165 1.48 11.61 -0.95
CA GLY A 165 2.64 11.17 -0.20
C GLY A 165 2.52 9.83 0.54
N GLU A 166 1.84 8.85 -0.05
CA GLU A 166 1.72 7.51 0.50
C GLU A 166 3.08 6.81 0.51
N GLU A 167 3.83 6.89 -0.59
CA GLU A 167 5.09 6.19 -0.83
C GLU A 167 6.23 6.59 0.13
N ILE A 168 6.03 7.68 0.87
CA ILE A 168 6.93 8.11 1.94
C ILE A 168 6.29 7.99 3.34
N GLY A 169 5.12 7.36 3.44
CA GLY A 169 4.39 7.13 4.71
C GLY A 169 3.93 8.40 5.42
N ALA A 170 3.82 9.53 4.71
CA ALA A 170 3.61 10.83 5.32
C ALA A 170 2.23 11.45 5.03
N GLY A 171 1.55 11.02 3.97
CA GLY A 171 0.38 11.69 3.45
C GLY A 171 -0.84 11.63 4.34
N ALA A 172 -1.20 10.45 4.83
CA ALA A 172 -2.32 10.31 5.75
C ALA A 172 -2.10 11.12 7.03
N LYS A 173 -0.86 11.10 7.57
CA LYS A 173 -0.50 11.91 8.74
C LYS A 173 -0.64 13.39 8.44
N ALA A 174 -0.15 13.88 7.30
CA ALA A 174 -0.24 15.28 6.93
C ALA A 174 -1.70 15.75 6.80
N MET A 175 -2.59 14.93 6.22
CA MET A 175 -4.02 15.25 6.14
C MET A 175 -4.69 15.26 7.51
N LEU A 176 -4.36 14.33 8.39
CA LEU A 176 -4.88 14.28 9.77
C LEU A 176 -4.39 15.47 10.59
N ASP A 177 -3.11 15.82 10.51
CA ASP A 177 -2.51 16.98 11.19
C ASP A 177 -3.13 18.31 10.71
N ASP A 178 -3.51 18.40 9.42
CA ASP A 178 -4.25 19.55 8.87
C ASP A 178 -5.76 19.49 9.17
N GLY A 179 -6.17 18.61 10.05
CA GLY A 179 -7.51 18.57 10.61
C GLY A 179 -8.55 17.79 9.79
N LEU A 180 -8.15 16.76 9.06
CA LEU A 180 -9.10 15.91 8.30
C LEU A 180 -10.29 15.45 9.17
N TYR A 181 -10.04 15.08 10.43
CA TYR A 181 -11.08 14.59 11.34
C TYR A 181 -11.78 15.68 12.16
N THR A 182 -11.35 16.95 12.06
CA THR A 182 -11.90 18.08 12.82
C THR A 182 -12.55 19.14 11.96
N ARG A 183 -12.07 19.33 10.72
CA ARG A 183 -12.58 20.31 9.76
C ARG A 183 -13.69 19.73 8.87
N PHE A 184 -13.70 18.41 8.72
CA PHE A 184 -14.62 17.68 7.83
C PHE A 184 -15.47 16.69 8.66
N PRO A 185 -16.56 16.15 8.07
CA PRO A 185 -17.34 15.14 8.76
C PRO A 185 -16.50 13.96 9.22
N HIS A 186 -16.49 13.69 10.54
CA HIS A 186 -15.67 12.65 11.13
C HIS A 186 -16.17 11.28 10.69
N PRO A 187 -15.34 10.41 10.07
CA PRO A 187 -15.78 9.14 9.53
C PRO A 187 -16.12 8.13 10.64
N THR A 188 -17.08 7.28 10.35
CA THR A 188 -17.35 6.04 11.09
C THR A 188 -16.68 4.83 10.44
N HIS A 189 -16.43 4.92 9.14
CA HIS A 189 -15.79 3.88 8.32
C HIS A 189 -14.82 4.52 7.34
N ALA A 190 -13.71 3.84 7.07
CA ALA A 190 -12.73 4.21 6.05
C ALA A 190 -12.47 3.00 5.14
N ILE A 191 -12.59 3.18 3.83
CA ILE A 191 -12.38 2.11 2.86
C ILE A 191 -11.44 2.60 1.75
N ALA A 192 -10.48 1.76 1.40
CA ALA A 192 -9.60 1.91 0.25
C ALA A 192 -9.50 0.59 -0.53
N PHE A 193 -9.04 0.67 -1.76
CA PHE A 193 -8.53 -0.51 -2.46
C PHE A 193 -7.08 -0.24 -2.92
N HIS A 194 -6.36 -1.30 -3.19
CA HIS A 194 -5.07 -1.25 -3.84
C HIS A 194 -5.05 -2.25 -5.00
N ASP A 195 -4.41 -1.92 -6.13
CA ASP A 195 -4.14 -2.89 -7.16
C ASP A 195 -3.11 -3.92 -6.70
N SER A 196 -3.05 -5.07 -7.34
CA SER A 196 -2.17 -6.15 -6.92
C SER A 196 -1.42 -6.77 -8.08
N ALA A 197 -0.09 -6.81 -7.95
CA ALA A 197 0.80 -7.55 -8.83
C ALA A 197 0.87 -9.06 -8.52
N SER A 198 0.09 -9.54 -7.54
CA SER A 198 0.08 -10.94 -7.09
C SER A 198 -1.27 -11.61 -7.27
N LEU A 199 -2.19 -11.00 -8.02
CA LEU A 199 -3.51 -11.54 -8.35
C LEU A 199 -3.82 -11.32 -9.82
N PRO A 200 -4.53 -12.24 -10.47
CA PRO A 200 -4.97 -12.05 -11.85
C PRO A 200 -6.01 -10.94 -11.94
N ALA A 201 -6.02 -10.23 -13.08
CA ALA A 201 -6.89 -9.09 -13.32
C ALA A 201 -8.38 -9.41 -13.04
N GLY A 202 -9.03 -8.54 -12.29
CA GLY A 202 -10.44 -8.67 -11.93
C GLY A 202 -10.75 -9.61 -10.76
N VAL A 203 -9.78 -10.19 -10.12
CA VAL A 203 -9.94 -10.94 -8.85
C VAL A 203 -9.82 -9.97 -7.67
N ILE A 204 -10.68 -10.12 -6.68
CA ILE A 204 -10.70 -9.35 -5.44
C ILE A 204 -10.07 -10.17 -4.33
N GLY A 205 -9.04 -9.62 -3.68
CA GLY A 205 -8.41 -10.18 -2.50
C GLY A 205 -8.77 -9.38 -1.24
N TYR A 206 -8.92 -10.04 -0.10
CA TYR A 206 -9.12 -9.38 1.18
C TYR A 206 -8.43 -10.13 2.32
N THR A 207 -7.99 -9.39 3.33
CA THR A 207 -7.39 -9.94 4.55
C THR A 207 -8.18 -9.47 5.76
N ILE A 208 -8.45 -10.34 6.74
CA ILE A 208 -9.12 -9.99 7.98
C ILE A 208 -8.05 -9.75 9.05
N GLY A 209 -8.18 -8.66 9.80
CA GLY A 209 -7.19 -8.25 10.79
C GLY A 209 -5.97 -7.59 10.17
N PRO A 210 -4.74 -7.83 10.65
CA PRO A 210 -3.53 -7.26 10.09
C PRO A 210 -3.39 -7.62 8.60
N ALA A 211 -3.40 -6.60 7.73
CA ALA A 211 -3.36 -6.77 6.27
C ALA A 211 -2.00 -6.38 5.70
N LEU A 212 -1.42 -5.27 6.16
CA LEU A 212 -0.07 -4.84 5.78
C LEU A 212 0.78 -4.58 7.02
N ALA A 213 2.08 -4.87 6.92
CA ALA A 213 3.00 -4.75 8.04
C ALA A 213 3.23 -3.30 8.45
N GLY A 214 3.46 -3.08 9.74
CA GLY A 214 4.09 -1.87 10.22
C GLY A 214 5.56 -1.85 9.82
N THR A 215 6.09 -0.66 9.52
CA THR A 215 7.47 -0.46 9.10
C THR A 215 8.18 0.53 10.01
N ASP A 216 9.41 0.20 10.37
CA ASP A 216 10.34 1.09 11.08
C ASP A 216 11.62 1.24 10.28
N SER A 217 12.15 2.46 10.23
CA SER A 217 13.50 2.75 9.75
C SER A 217 14.44 2.89 10.94
N VAL A 218 15.55 2.13 10.94
CA VAL A 218 16.53 2.13 12.03
C VAL A 218 17.93 2.40 11.48
N ASP A 219 18.64 3.35 12.09
CA ASP A 219 20.05 3.60 11.82
C ASP A 219 20.91 3.01 12.96
N ILE A 220 22.06 2.43 12.62
CA ILE A 220 23.08 2.03 13.57
C ILE A 220 24.38 2.71 13.20
N ASP A 221 24.83 3.66 14.03
CA ASP A 221 26.14 4.28 13.91
C ASP A 221 27.15 3.48 14.74
N VAL A 222 28.03 2.75 14.05
CA VAL A 222 29.07 1.90 14.66
C VAL A 222 30.36 2.71 14.71
N ARG A 223 30.81 3.03 15.91
CA ARG A 223 32.01 3.79 16.13
C ARG A 223 33.23 2.87 16.29
N GLY A 224 34.35 3.27 15.73
CA GLY A 224 35.63 2.55 15.81
C GLY A 224 36.78 3.39 16.31
N VAL A 225 37.96 2.84 16.14
CA VAL A 225 39.23 3.53 16.26
C VAL A 225 40.04 3.20 15.01
N GLY A 226 40.11 4.16 14.09
CA GLY A 226 40.77 4.00 12.81
C GLY A 226 42.30 3.96 12.90
N GLY A 227 42.92 3.60 11.78
CA GLY A 227 44.37 3.55 11.69
C GLY A 227 44.88 2.86 10.43
N HIS A 228 46.16 2.56 10.44
CA HIS A 228 46.84 1.93 9.31
C HIS A 228 46.43 0.44 9.21
N GLY A 229 45.95 0.00 8.04
CA GLY A 229 45.48 -1.37 7.83
C GLY A 229 46.49 -2.48 8.13
N ALA A 230 47.80 -2.17 8.11
CA ALA A 230 48.85 -3.11 8.52
C ALA A 230 49.07 -3.22 10.03
N TYR A 231 48.44 -2.36 10.83
CA TYR A 231 48.57 -2.33 12.30
C TYR A 231 47.23 -2.48 13.01
N PRO A 232 46.43 -3.52 12.69
CA PRO A 232 45.06 -3.67 13.23
C PRO A 232 45.02 -3.77 14.76
N HIS A 233 46.09 -4.21 15.40
CA HIS A 233 46.21 -4.33 16.86
C HIS A 233 46.19 -2.98 17.59
N THR A 234 46.41 -1.87 16.89
CA THR A 234 46.32 -0.49 17.45
C THR A 234 44.95 0.14 17.22
N THR A 235 44.02 -0.57 16.59
CA THR A 235 42.71 -0.07 16.15
C THR A 235 41.55 -0.81 16.80
N ARG A 236 40.32 -0.33 16.50
CA ARG A 236 39.08 -1.05 16.70
C ARG A 236 38.28 -0.93 15.40
N ASP A 237 38.30 -1.97 14.61
CA ASP A 237 37.78 -1.93 13.24
C ASP A 237 36.22 -1.93 13.21
N PRO A 238 35.61 -0.81 12.81
CA PRO A 238 34.15 -0.69 12.78
C PRO A 238 33.54 -1.51 11.65
N ILE A 239 34.28 -1.83 10.56
CA ILE A 239 33.79 -2.67 9.47
C ILE A 239 33.57 -4.10 9.98
N VAL A 240 34.57 -4.64 10.69
CA VAL A 240 34.47 -5.98 11.27
C VAL A 240 33.33 -6.03 12.30
N LEU A 241 33.21 -5.03 13.17
CA LEU A 241 32.14 -4.95 14.17
C LEU A 241 30.76 -4.85 13.50
N ALA A 242 30.58 -3.95 12.53
CA ALA A 242 29.32 -3.78 11.79
C ALA A 242 28.94 -5.07 11.04
N SER A 243 29.90 -5.77 10.44
CA SER A 243 29.65 -7.04 9.75
C SER A 243 29.14 -8.12 10.70
N ARG A 244 29.68 -8.19 11.93
CA ARG A 244 29.18 -9.10 12.97
C ARG A 244 27.77 -8.72 13.41
N ILE A 245 27.50 -7.44 13.63
CA ILE A 245 26.15 -6.95 13.94
C ILE A 245 25.17 -7.37 12.85
N VAL A 246 25.47 -7.12 11.56
CA VAL A 246 24.61 -7.53 10.43
C VAL A 246 24.29 -9.01 10.47
N THR A 247 25.30 -9.87 10.70
CA THR A 247 25.11 -11.32 10.73
C THR A 247 24.29 -11.76 11.95
N THR A 248 24.58 -11.20 13.13
CA THR A 248 23.88 -11.57 14.38
C THR A 248 22.41 -11.07 14.35
N LEU A 249 22.12 -9.91 13.74
CA LEU A 249 20.75 -9.42 13.59
C LEU A 249 19.82 -10.42 12.90
N GLN A 250 20.33 -11.27 12.00
CA GLN A 250 19.51 -12.29 11.34
C GLN A 250 18.96 -13.34 12.33
N THR A 251 19.59 -13.49 13.48
CA THR A 251 19.12 -14.42 14.53
C THR A 251 17.85 -13.94 15.22
N LEU A 252 17.54 -12.65 15.20
CA LEU A 252 16.28 -12.13 15.75
C LEU A 252 15.08 -12.85 15.13
N VAL A 253 15.00 -12.88 13.80
CA VAL A 253 13.91 -13.55 13.10
C VAL A 253 14.06 -15.07 13.14
N SER A 254 15.28 -15.57 12.90
CA SER A 254 15.47 -17.03 12.72
C SER A 254 15.56 -17.83 14.02
N ARG A 255 15.83 -17.22 15.18
CA ARG A 255 16.09 -17.91 16.46
C ARG A 255 15.35 -17.34 17.67
N GLU A 256 14.86 -16.13 17.63
CA GLU A 256 14.27 -15.47 18.80
C GLU A 256 12.75 -15.27 18.67
N LEU A 257 12.24 -15.07 17.45
CA LEU A 257 10.80 -15.02 17.22
C LEU A 257 10.19 -16.42 17.18
N ASN A 258 8.91 -16.50 17.55
CA ASN A 258 8.12 -17.70 17.30
C ASN A 258 8.06 -17.95 15.78
N PRO A 259 8.38 -19.16 15.29
CA PRO A 259 8.35 -19.48 13.85
C PRO A 259 7.01 -19.23 13.14
N LEU A 260 5.92 -19.09 13.89
CA LEU A 260 4.59 -18.77 13.35
C LEU A 260 4.37 -17.25 13.20
N ASP A 261 5.24 -16.43 13.79
CA ASP A 261 5.16 -14.98 13.68
C ASP A 261 5.99 -14.47 12.50
N SER A 262 5.38 -13.62 11.69
CA SER A 262 6.05 -13.06 10.52
C SER A 262 6.69 -11.72 10.85
N ALA A 263 7.98 -11.59 10.53
CA ALA A 263 8.73 -10.34 10.69
C ALA A 263 9.91 -10.27 9.72
N VAL A 264 10.40 -9.03 9.49
CA VAL A 264 11.56 -8.79 8.63
C VAL A 264 12.53 -7.83 9.34
N VAL A 265 13.83 -8.15 9.30
CA VAL A 265 14.93 -7.26 9.63
C VAL A 265 15.90 -7.29 8.45
N THR A 266 15.93 -6.21 7.67
CA THR A 266 16.81 -6.08 6.52
C THR A 266 17.78 -4.92 6.72
N VAL A 267 19.08 -5.17 6.59
CA VAL A 267 20.10 -4.12 6.47
C VAL A 267 20.21 -3.78 5.00
N GLY A 268 19.59 -2.65 4.62
CA GLY A 268 19.52 -2.19 3.22
C GLY A 268 20.73 -1.36 2.79
N SER A 269 21.49 -0.82 3.76
CA SER A 269 22.62 0.05 3.49
C SER A 269 23.73 -0.19 4.51
N PHE A 270 24.98 -0.26 4.02
CA PHE A 270 26.19 -0.38 4.83
C PHE A 270 27.27 0.51 4.21
N HIS A 271 27.65 1.57 4.91
CA HIS A 271 28.67 2.51 4.47
C HIS A 271 29.82 2.57 5.47
N SER A 272 31.06 2.43 4.99
CA SER A 272 32.27 2.61 5.78
C SER A 272 33.52 2.65 4.89
N GLY A 273 34.53 3.37 5.35
CA GLY A 273 35.84 3.41 4.71
C GLY A 273 35.88 4.08 3.34
N THR A 274 37.07 4.54 2.95
CA THR A 274 37.31 5.20 1.65
C THR A 274 38.48 4.59 0.89
N LYS A 275 39.37 3.86 1.59
CA LYS A 275 40.59 3.31 1.00
C LYS A 275 40.96 1.97 1.65
N HIS A 276 41.38 1.00 0.81
CA HIS A 276 41.61 -0.40 1.20
C HIS A 276 42.67 -0.64 2.29
N ASN A 277 43.61 0.30 2.55
CA ASN A 277 44.66 0.17 3.52
C ASN A 277 44.53 1.09 4.75
N ILE A 278 43.32 1.65 4.95
CA ILE A 278 42.97 2.48 6.11
C ILE A 278 41.78 1.82 6.79
N ILE A 279 41.91 1.55 8.10
CA ILE A 279 40.78 1.18 8.96
C ILE A 279 40.10 2.50 9.32
N PRO A 280 38.76 2.64 9.02
CA PRO A 280 38.02 3.88 9.27
C PRO A 280 37.68 4.05 10.74
N ASP A 281 37.14 5.23 11.09
CA ASP A 281 36.68 5.55 12.46
C ASP A 281 35.22 5.16 12.71
N ASP A 282 34.46 4.89 11.64
CA ASP A 282 33.03 4.57 11.74
C ASP A 282 32.53 3.65 10.64
N ALA A 283 31.34 3.05 10.88
CA ALA A 283 30.49 2.42 9.88
C ALA A 283 29.04 2.77 10.20
N ARG A 284 28.22 2.94 9.15
CA ARG A 284 26.81 3.22 9.28
C ARG A 284 25.97 2.14 8.60
N LEU A 285 24.97 1.63 9.33
CA LEU A 285 23.99 0.69 8.84
C LEU A 285 22.62 1.36 8.82
N GLN A 286 21.83 1.08 7.77
CA GLN A 286 20.43 1.50 7.69
C GLN A 286 19.55 0.28 7.47
N LEU A 287 18.53 0.15 8.32
CA LEU A 287 17.67 -1.03 8.37
C LEU A 287 16.21 -0.66 8.10
N THR A 288 15.48 -1.59 7.49
CA THR A 288 14.03 -1.63 7.58
C THR A 288 13.62 -2.80 8.48
N VAL A 289 12.70 -2.54 9.39
CA VAL A 289 12.12 -3.52 10.32
C VAL A 289 10.63 -3.60 10.06
N ARG A 290 10.09 -4.83 9.92
CA ARG A 290 8.66 -5.02 9.61
C ARG A 290 8.03 -6.02 10.55
N SER A 291 6.82 -5.71 11.01
CA SER A 291 6.09 -6.54 11.98
C SER A 291 4.58 -6.32 11.89
N PHE A 292 3.80 -7.26 12.45
CA PHE A 292 2.34 -7.17 12.46
C PHE A 292 1.73 -6.88 13.83
N THR A 293 2.54 -6.88 14.90
CA THR A 293 2.05 -6.60 16.25
C THR A 293 3.01 -5.68 17.02
N PRO A 294 2.50 -4.89 17.98
CA PRO A 294 3.35 -4.06 18.84
C PRO A 294 4.37 -4.87 19.65
N GLU A 295 4.04 -6.12 20.04
CA GLU A 295 4.91 -7.00 20.80
C GLU A 295 6.12 -7.42 20.00
N ILE A 296 5.89 -7.90 18.75
CA ILE A 296 6.95 -8.28 17.82
C ILE A 296 7.83 -7.07 17.49
N ARG A 297 7.22 -5.91 17.17
CA ARG A 297 7.93 -4.66 16.93
C ARG A 297 8.90 -4.35 18.06
N ARG A 298 8.43 -4.35 19.30
CA ARG A 298 9.24 -4.08 20.49
C ARG A 298 10.36 -5.09 20.63
N GLN A 299 10.07 -6.40 20.51
CA GLN A 299 11.07 -7.47 20.59
C GLN A 299 12.19 -7.28 19.55
N LEU A 300 11.86 -6.88 18.32
CA LEU A 300 12.86 -6.61 17.27
C LEU A 300 13.70 -5.40 17.59
N LEU A 301 13.09 -4.26 17.98
CA LEU A 301 13.82 -3.02 18.26
C LEU A 301 14.74 -3.17 19.49
N ASP A 302 14.25 -3.78 20.57
CA ASP A 302 15.05 -4.09 21.76
C ASP A 302 16.17 -5.08 21.41
N GLY A 303 15.90 -6.08 20.58
CA GLY A 303 16.86 -7.04 20.07
C GLY A 303 17.98 -6.39 19.24
N ILE A 304 17.65 -5.43 18.38
CA ILE A 304 18.64 -4.68 17.59
C ILE A 304 19.59 -3.90 18.52
N GLN A 305 19.06 -3.19 19.52
CA GLN A 305 19.90 -2.48 20.49
C GLN A 305 20.79 -3.44 21.28
N ARG A 306 20.23 -4.52 21.78
CA ARG A 306 20.96 -5.55 22.56
C ARG A 306 22.08 -6.17 21.75
N ILE A 307 21.83 -6.54 20.49
CA ILE A 307 22.83 -7.16 19.61
C ILE A 307 23.93 -6.17 19.27
N ALA A 308 23.60 -4.94 18.87
CA ALA A 308 24.60 -3.93 18.55
C ALA A 308 25.56 -3.69 19.74
N ARG A 309 25.00 -3.53 20.94
CA ARG A 309 25.79 -3.38 22.17
C ARG A 309 26.59 -4.65 22.52
N GLY A 310 25.96 -5.84 22.44
CA GLY A 310 26.60 -7.11 22.75
C GLY A 310 27.81 -7.40 21.86
N GLU A 311 27.69 -7.18 20.56
CA GLU A 311 28.78 -7.35 19.60
C GLU A 311 29.92 -6.35 19.84
N ALA A 312 29.60 -5.11 20.23
CA ALA A 312 30.58 -4.13 20.59
C ALA A 312 31.38 -4.52 21.86
N ILE A 313 30.70 -5.04 22.89
CA ILE A 313 31.33 -5.59 24.08
C ILE A 313 32.27 -6.73 23.72
N ALA A 314 31.80 -7.69 22.92
CA ALA A 314 32.59 -8.82 22.45
C ALA A 314 33.80 -8.41 21.58
N ALA A 315 33.71 -7.27 20.88
CA ALA A 315 34.82 -6.69 20.13
C ALA A 315 35.79 -5.88 20.99
N GLY A 316 35.53 -5.75 22.30
CA GLY A 316 36.36 -4.95 23.22
C GLY A 316 36.26 -3.44 22.97
N MET A 317 35.10 -2.97 22.52
CA MET A 317 34.88 -1.52 22.36
C MET A 317 34.80 -0.84 23.71
N PRO A 318 35.44 0.35 23.85
CA PRO A 318 35.28 1.14 25.05
C PRO A 318 33.87 1.73 25.16
N GLU A 319 33.41 2.04 26.38
CA GLU A 319 32.03 2.45 26.64
C GLU A 319 31.61 3.73 25.86
N ASP A 320 32.55 4.65 25.68
CA ASP A 320 32.31 5.89 24.91
C ASP A 320 32.22 5.67 23.38
N LYS A 321 32.50 4.44 22.91
CA LYS A 321 32.47 4.04 21.51
C LYS A 321 31.37 3.01 21.21
N MET A 322 30.44 2.76 22.16
CA MET A 322 29.32 1.86 21.91
C MET A 322 28.49 2.33 20.71
N PRO A 323 27.97 1.41 19.88
CA PRO A 323 27.09 1.75 18.78
C PRO A 323 25.86 2.54 19.24
N VAL A 324 25.43 3.49 18.42
CA VAL A 324 24.20 4.25 18.64
C VAL A 324 23.13 3.73 17.69
N VAL A 325 22.03 3.23 18.26
CA VAL A 325 20.85 2.77 17.51
C VAL A 325 19.77 3.85 17.59
N THR A 326 19.33 4.32 16.45
CA THR A 326 18.29 5.35 16.33
C THR A 326 17.13 4.84 15.52
N VAL A 327 15.92 4.79 16.11
CA VAL A 327 14.67 4.56 15.39
C VAL A 327 14.22 5.91 14.85
N ARG A 328 13.96 5.99 13.54
CA ARG A 328 13.48 7.22 12.91
C ARG A 328 11.97 7.35 13.11
N GLU A 329 11.56 8.05 14.15
CA GLU A 329 10.12 8.19 14.49
C GLU A 329 9.28 8.82 13.36
N GLY A 330 9.87 9.67 12.52
CA GLY A 330 9.21 10.28 11.37
C GLY A 330 8.88 9.31 10.23
N ASP A 331 9.61 8.19 10.15
CA ASP A 331 9.52 7.18 9.08
C ASP A 331 8.74 5.92 9.52
N VAL A 332 8.01 5.99 10.63
CA VAL A 332 7.20 4.86 11.12
C VAL A 332 5.86 4.80 10.41
N THR A 333 5.57 3.68 9.75
CA THR A 333 4.22 3.38 9.23
C THR A 333 3.57 2.34 10.13
N PRO A 334 2.40 2.60 10.71
CA PRO A 334 1.70 1.63 11.56
C PRO A 334 1.19 0.42 10.76
N VAL A 335 0.91 -0.67 11.47
CA VAL A 335 0.24 -1.85 10.88
C VAL A 335 -1.13 -1.44 10.34
N THR A 336 -1.42 -1.81 9.10
CA THR A 336 -2.75 -1.64 8.53
C THR A 336 -3.63 -2.81 8.97
N VAL A 337 -4.66 -2.50 9.75
CA VAL A 337 -5.59 -3.48 10.31
C VAL A 337 -6.96 -3.31 9.68
N ASN A 338 -7.44 -4.34 9.02
CA ASN A 338 -8.82 -4.41 8.53
C ASN A 338 -9.75 -4.84 9.66
N SER A 339 -10.78 -4.02 9.94
CA SER A 339 -11.80 -4.32 10.95
C SER A 339 -12.56 -5.59 10.57
N GLU A 340 -12.66 -6.54 11.48
CA GLU A 340 -13.19 -7.87 11.18
C GLU A 340 -14.63 -7.83 10.67
N ALA A 341 -15.53 -7.12 11.36
CA ALA A 341 -16.95 -7.04 11.03
C ALA A 341 -17.16 -6.39 9.65
N LEU A 342 -16.51 -5.24 9.40
CA LEU A 342 -16.56 -4.54 8.11
C LEU A 342 -16.00 -5.41 6.98
N THR A 343 -14.89 -6.10 7.21
CA THR A 343 -14.24 -6.95 6.20
C THR A 343 -15.12 -8.15 5.85
N GLN A 344 -15.69 -8.85 6.83
CA GLN A 344 -16.53 -10.02 6.60
C GLN A 344 -17.82 -9.64 5.87
N SER A 345 -18.49 -8.56 6.29
CA SER A 345 -19.72 -8.08 5.66
C SER A 345 -19.47 -7.62 4.21
N THR A 346 -18.38 -6.87 3.98
CA THR A 346 -17.99 -6.41 2.64
C THR A 346 -17.59 -7.58 1.73
N ALA A 347 -16.84 -8.57 2.23
CA ALA A 347 -16.49 -9.77 1.47
C ALA A 347 -17.72 -10.58 1.08
N ALA A 348 -18.75 -10.65 1.94
CA ALA A 348 -20.02 -11.28 1.62
C ALA A 348 -20.78 -10.51 0.51
N LEU A 349 -20.74 -9.18 0.53
CA LEU A 349 -21.26 -8.33 -0.56
C LEU A 349 -20.53 -8.60 -1.87
N PHE A 350 -19.20 -8.64 -1.84
CA PHE A 350 -18.38 -8.92 -3.02
C PHE A 350 -18.70 -10.30 -3.62
N ARG A 351 -18.85 -11.35 -2.79
CA ARG A 351 -19.23 -12.67 -3.30
C ARG A 351 -20.58 -12.66 -3.99
N ARG A 352 -21.57 -11.93 -3.45
CA ARG A 352 -22.88 -11.79 -4.11
C ARG A 352 -22.79 -11.04 -5.43
N GLN A 353 -21.89 -10.03 -5.52
CA GLN A 353 -21.73 -9.17 -6.69
C GLN A 353 -20.89 -9.81 -7.80
N PHE A 354 -19.81 -10.49 -7.44
CA PHE A 354 -18.79 -10.97 -8.38
C PHE A 354 -18.75 -12.50 -8.52
N GLY A 355 -19.42 -13.23 -7.60
CA GLY A 355 -19.31 -14.67 -7.47
C GLY A 355 -18.09 -15.13 -6.67
N ASP A 356 -18.19 -16.32 -6.06
CA ASP A 356 -17.16 -16.86 -5.15
C ASP A 356 -15.80 -17.04 -5.84
N ALA A 357 -15.78 -17.37 -7.12
CA ALA A 357 -14.54 -17.60 -7.87
C ALA A 357 -13.65 -16.35 -8.03
N ARG A 358 -14.20 -15.16 -7.87
CA ARG A 358 -13.47 -13.89 -8.02
C ARG A 358 -13.17 -13.19 -6.71
N VAL A 359 -13.54 -13.78 -5.56
CA VAL A 359 -13.39 -13.15 -4.24
C VAL A 359 -12.69 -14.11 -3.30
N MET A 360 -11.45 -13.83 -2.95
CA MET A 360 -10.62 -14.74 -2.17
C MET A 360 -10.01 -14.07 -0.94
N ARG A 361 -9.84 -14.85 0.12
CA ARG A 361 -9.04 -14.40 1.26
C ARG A 361 -7.55 -14.53 0.91
N THR A 362 -6.80 -13.45 1.12
CA THR A 362 -5.35 -13.40 0.92
C THR A 362 -4.61 -13.37 2.26
N PRO A 363 -3.38 -13.88 2.32
CA PRO A 363 -2.52 -13.67 3.48
C PRO A 363 -2.17 -12.19 3.63
N PRO A 364 -1.73 -11.75 4.84
CA PRO A 364 -1.14 -10.43 5.02
C PRO A 364 0.15 -10.30 4.21
N VAL A 365 0.51 -9.04 3.86
CA VAL A 365 1.72 -8.72 3.09
C VAL A 365 2.68 -7.86 3.90
N MET A 366 3.99 -7.95 3.59
CA MET A 366 5.04 -7.19 4.27
C MET A 366 5.19 -5.75 3.76
N GLY A 367 4.38 -5.30 2.78
CA GLY A 367 4.29 -3.91 2.36
C GLY A 367 3.82 -3.02 3.52
N GLY A 368 4.28 -1.76 3.54
CA GLY A 368 3.73 -0.74 4.42
C GLY A 368 2.61 0.02 3.70
N GLU A 369 1.71 0.65 4.46
CA GLU A 369 0.61 1.44 3.91
C GLU A 369 0.11 2.44 4.96
N ASP A 370 0.17 3.73 4.65
CA ASP A 370 -0.15 4.77 5.62
C ASP A 370 -1.66 5.01 5.82
N PHE A 371 -2.52 4.34 5.05
CA PHE A 371 -3.97 4.24 5.30
C PHE A 371 -4.30 3.77 6.73
N SER A 372 -3.40 2.99 7.32
CA SER A 372 -3.45 2.56 8.73
C SER A 372 -3.68 3.71 9.72
N ARG A 373 -3.20 4.92 9.39
CA ARG A 373 -3.27 6.08 10.28
C ARG A 373 -4.68 6.58 10.52
N TYR A 374 -5.62 6.33 9.59
CA TYR A 374 -7.02 6.74 9.77
C TYR A 374 -7.71 5.98 10.90
N HIS A 375 -7.48 4.67 10.99
CA HIS A 375 -7.95 3.86 12.12
C HIS A 375 -7.16 4.17 13.41
N LEU A 376 -5.85 4.36 13.30
CA LEU A 376 -5.01 4.67 14.46
C LEU A 376 -5.37 6.01 15.10
N ALA A 377 -5.75 7.03 14.32
CA ALA A 377 -6.16 8.34 14.80
C ALA A 377 -7.47 8.28 15.63
N ASP A 378 -8.37 7.38 15.27
CA ASP A 378 -9.54 7.03 16.07
C ASP A 378 -9.91 5.55 15.85
N PRO A 379 -9.62 4.66 16.83
CA PRO A 379 -9.92 3.23 16.73
C PRO A 379 -11.41 2.87 16.58
N ARG A 380 -12.32 3.84 16.74
CA ARG A 380 -13.76 3.66 16.48
C ARG A 380 -14.08 3.72 14.98
N VAL A 381 -13.18 4.24 14.15
CA VAL A 381 -13.33 4.23 12.70
C VAL A 381 -13.01 2.82 12.19
N GLU A 382 -14.02 2.09 11.75
CA GLU A 382 -13.79 0.79 11.11
C GLU A 382 -13.07 0.98 9.78
N SER A 383 -12.01 0.20 9.53
CA SER A 383 -11.19 0.34 8.33
C SER A 383 -11.11 -0.93 7.53
N LEU A 384 -11.04 -0.78 6.21
CA LEU A 384 -10.85 -1.86 5.25
C LEU A 384 -10.04 -1.36 4.05
N ILE A 385 -8.92 -2.03 3.79
CA ILE A 385 -8.25 -2.00 2.49
C ILE A 385 -8.34 -3.40 1.86
N PHE A 386 -8.71 -3.46 0.58
CA PHE A 386 -8.81 -4.71 -0.16
C PHE A 386 -8.02 -4.61 -1.47
N TRP A 387 -7.73 -5.76 -2.06
CA TRP A 387 -6.92 -5.87 -3.27
C TRP A 387 -7.78 -6.07 -4.51
N VAL A 388 -7.35 -5.52 -5.64
CA VAL A 388 -7.88 -5.88 -6.96
C VAL A 388 -6.72 -6.31 -7.85
N GLY A 389 -6.77 -7.53 -8.35
CA GLY A 389 -5.73 -8.08 -9.20
C GLY A 389 -5.53 -7.25 -10.47
N GLY A 390 -4.27 -6.98 -10.79
CA GLY A 390 -3.85 -6.20 -11.95
C GLY A 390 -3.07 -7.02 -12.99
N VAL A 391 -2.69 -8.27 -12.68
CA VAL A 391 -1.90 -9.07 -13.61
C VAL A 391 -2.75 -9.50 -14.80
N PRO A 392 -2.40 -9.12 -16.06
CA PRO A 392 -3.12 -9.58 -17.24
C PRO A 392 -3.23 -11.11 -17.28
N GLN A 393 -4.41 -11.65 -17.55
CA GLN A 393 -4.70 -13.09 -17.47
C GLN A 393 -3.70 -13.94 -18.25
N ALA A 394 -3.32 -13.51 -19.46
CA ALA A 394 -2.33 -14.23 -20.27
C ALA A 394 -0.94 -14.34 -19.61
N ARG A 395 -0.53 -13.30 -18.86
CA ARG A 395 0.74 -13.34 -18.10
C ARG A 395 0.61 -14.25 -16.87
N TRP A 396 -0.53 -14.18 -16.18
CA TRP A 396 -0.83 -15.05 -15.04
C TRP A 396 -0.79 -16.54 -15.42
N ASP A 397 -1.43 -16.89 -16.54
CA ASP A 397 -1.47 -18.27 -17.05
C ASP A 397 -0.07 -18.76 -17.49
N ALA A 398 0.72 -17.88 -18.12
CA ALA A 398 2.08 -18.20 -18.56
C ALA A 398 3.04 -18.52 -17.41
N THR A 399 2.80 -17.95 -16.22
CA THR A 399 3.59 -18.22 -15.01
C THR A 399 2.93 -19.27 -14.09
N HIS A 400 1.86 -19.93 -14.55
CA HIS A 400 1.09 -20.87 -13.74
C HIS A 400 0.61 -20.28 -12.39
N GLY A 401 0.37 -18.98 -12.35
CA GLY A 401 -0.05 -18.27 -11.16
C GLY A 401 1.05 -17.99 -10.14
N ASP A 402 2.32 -18.09 -10.54
CA ASP A 402 3.46 -17.76 -9.68
C ASP A 402 3.83 -16.26 -9.78
N PRO A 403 3.49 -15.45 -8.76
CA PRO A 403 3.78 -14.01 -8.80
C PRO A 403 5.29 -13.69 -8.75
N ALA A 404 6.14 -14.62 -8.31
CA ALA A 404 7.58 -14.40 -8.26
C ALA A 404 8.23 -14.28 -9.66
N GLN A 405 7.52 -14.73 -10.70
CA GLN A 405 7.95 -14.64 -12.09
C GLN A 405 7.38 -13.40 -12.83
N LEU A 406 6.65 -12.54 -12.12
CA LEU A 406 5.97 -11.37 -12.67
C LEU A 406 6.62 -10.07 -12.17
N PRO A 407 6.53 -8.96 -12.92
CA PRO A 407 6.90 -7.65 -12.39
C PRO A 407 6.07 -7.34 -11.13
N SER A 408 6.74 -7.07 -10.02
CA SER A 408 6.10 -6.63 -8.79
C SER A 408 5.69 -5.15 -8.87
N LEU A 409 4.89 -4.69 -7.93
CA LEU A 409 4.76 -3.26 -7.64
C LEU A 409 6.17 -2.67 -7.41
N HIS A 410 6.35 -1.38 -7.72
CA HIS A 410 7.61 -0.64 -7.73
C HIS A 410 8.61 -1.07 -8.83
N SER A 411 8.25 -2.02 -9.69
CA SER A 411 9.05 -2.38 -10.85
C SER A 411 8.85 -1.39 -12.00
N ALA A 412 9.91 -1.04 -12.70
CA ALA A 412 9.87 -0.26 -13.93
C ALA A 412 9.03 -0.93 -15.06
N LEU A 413 8.74 -2.22 -14.91
CA LEU A 413 7.97 -3.04 -15.86
C LEU A 413 6.52 -3.29 -15.40
N TRP A 414 6.09 -2.74 -14.27
CA TRP A 414 4.73 -2.92 -13.80
C TRP A 414 3.74 -2.22 -14.73
N ALA A 415 2.87 -2.98 -15.33
CA ALA A 415 1.81 -2.53 -16.23
C ALA A 415 0.56 -3.38 -15.97
N PRO A 416 -0.37 -2.92 -15.15
CA PRO A 416 -1.60 -3.64 -14.86
C PRO A 416 -2.53 -3.69 -16.08
N ASP A 417 -3.45 -4.65 -16.11
CA ASP A 417 -4.66 -4.56 -16.93
C ASP A 417 -5.58 -3.48 -16.33
N ALA A 418 -5.27 -2.22 -16.68
CA ALA A 418 -5.89 -1.07 -16.05
C ALA A 418 -7.41 -1.03 -16.26
N GLU A 419 -7.91 -1.46 -17.42
CA GLU A 419 -9.36 -1.50 -17.68
C GLU A 419 -10.06 -2.51 -16.76
N ALA A 420 -9.48 -3.70 -16.58
CA ALA A 420 -10.01 -4.71 -15.69
C ALA A 420 -9.92 -4.27 -14.21
N VAL A 421 -8.80 -3.64 -13.81
CA VAL A 421 -8.65 -3.09 -12.45
C VAL A 421 -9.68 -2.01 -12.18
N ILE A 422 -9.74 -0.96 -13.01
CA ILE A 422 -10.64 0.18 -12.82
C ILE A 422 -12.10 -0.27 -12.83
N SER A 423 -12.48 -1.14 -13.77
CA SER A 423 -13.86 -1.67 -13.83
C SER A 423 -14.22 -2.44 -12.56
N THR A 424 -13.37 -3.39 -12.14
CA THR A 424 -13.62 -4.23 -10.97
C THR A 424 -13.58 -3.43 -9.67
N ALA A 425 -12.57 -2.58 -9.51
CA ALA A 425 -12.40 -1.76 -8.31
C ALA A 425 -13.54 -0.74 -8.16
N SER A 426 -13.99 -0.11 -9.25
CA SER A 426 -15.13 0.83 -9.21
C SER A 426 -16.42 0.12 -8.78
N GLU A 427 -16.70 -1.06 -9.34
CA GLU A 427 -17.85 -1.88 -8.95
C GLU A 427 -17.75 -2.32 -7.48
N ALA A 428 -16.53 -2.71 -7.02
CA ALA A 428 -16.28 -3.13 -5.64
C ALA A 428 -16.41 -1.96 -4.66
N MET A 429 -15.80 -0.82 -4.95
CA MET A 429 -15.88 0.37 -4.09
C MET A 429 -17.31 0.89 -3.93
N VAL A 430 -18.10 0.94 -5.03
CA VAL A 430 -19.53 1.30 -4.94
C VAL A 430 -20.28 0.26 -4.12
N THR A 431 -20.03 -1.03 -4.33
CA THR A 431 -20.66 -2.12 -3.56
C THR A 431 -20.35 -2.00 -2.06
N ALA A 432 -19.10 -1.73 -1.71
CA ALA A 432 -18.69 -1.52 -0.32
C ALA A 432 -19.33 -0.25 0.27
N ALA A 433 -19.34 0.86 -0.48
CA ALA A 433 -19.98 2.10 -0.06
C ALA A 433 -21.48 1.93 0.19
N MET A 434 -22.17 1.20 -0.69
CA MET A 434 -23.59 0.86 -0.53
C MET A 434 -23.83 -0.10 0.65
N GLY A 435 -22.84 -0.91 1.03
CA GLY A 435 -22.90 -1.73 2.24
C GLY A 435 -22.93 -0.91 3.53
N VAL A 436 -22.28 0.26 3.53
CA VAL A 436 -22.24 1.18 4.68
C VAL A 436 -23.37 2.21 4.63
N LEU A 437 -23.62 2.81 3.46
CA LEU A 437 -24.52 3.97 3.30
C LEU A 437 -25.89 3.60 2.74
N GLY A 438 -26.07 2.38 2.18
CA GLY A 438 -27.32 1.96 1.54
C GLY A 438 -28.51 2.03 2.48
N ARG A 439 -29.67 2.46 1.97
CA ARG A 439 -30.92 2.46 2.74
C ARG A 439 -31.39 1.02 2.90
N HIS A 440 -31.40 0.52 4.12
CA HIS A 440 -32.04 -0.73 4.45
C HIS A 440 -33.56 -0.47 4.53
N HIS A 441 -34.33 -0.97 3.58
CA HIS A 441 -35.81 -0.95 3.60
C HIS A 441 -36.35 -2.13 4.39
#